data_b8d176e1eb4b595343e8efaf692210de
#
_entry.id   b8d176e1eb4b595343e8efaf692210de
#
_cell.length_a   1.000
_cell.length_b   1.000
_cell.length_c   1.000
_cell.angle_alpha   90.00
_cell.angle_beta   90.00
_cell.angle_gamma   90.00
#
_symmetry.space_group_name_H-M   'P 1'
#
loop_
_entity.id
_entity.type
_entity.pdbx_description
1 polymer ?
#
loop_
_entity_poly.entity_id
_entity_poly.type
_entity_poly.pdbx_seq_one_letter_code
_entity_poly.pdbx_strand_id
1 'polypeptide(L)'
;MIYAAVFDMDGLLIDSEPLWKEAEKQVFSSVGVQVTEVLSKQTATMTTGEVTRFWYERNPWQEKSLEEVENAVVDKVETLIIEKGCELEGVTETLKLLKEKGFKIGLSTNSPYQLIPIILNKLGIASYFDAI
;
A
#
# COMPACT_ATOMS: atom_id res chain seq x y z
N MET A 1 20.29 -24.15 -13.18
CA MET A 1 18.96 -24.04 -12.52
C MET A 1 18.70 -22.58 -12.18
N ILE A 2 17.50 -22.08 -12.52
CA ILE A 2 17.11 -20.71 -12.23
C ILE A 2 16.28 -20.71 -10.95
N TYR A 3 16.70 -19.94 -9.98
CA TYR A 3 15.96 -19.73 -8.75
C TYR A 3 15.30 -18.36 -8.79
N ALA A 4 14.07 -18.30 -8.31
CA ALA A 4 13.31 -17.05 -8.24
C ALA A 4 12.70 -16.91 -6.85
N ALA A 5 12.66 -15.67 -6.38
CA ALA A 5 11.97 -15.28 -5.17
C ALA A 5 10.93 -14.21 -5.52
N VAL A 6 9.71 -14.38 -5.06
CA VAL A 6 8.62 -13.44 -5.29
C VAL A 6 8.22 -12.85 -3.95
N PHE A 7 8.21 -11.52 -3.87
CA PHE A 7 7.89 -10.79 -2.64
C PHE A 7 6.54 -10.10 -2.76
N ASP A 8 5.80 -10.11 -1.66
CA ASP A 8 4.70 -9.18 -1.46
C ASP A 8 5.29 -7.82 -1.06
N MET A 9 4.51 -6.76 -1.14
CA MET A 9 4.98 -5.41 -0.87
C MET A 9 4.54 -4.89 0.50
N ASP A 10 3.23 -4.72 0.69
CA ASP A 10 2.70 -4.14 1.91
C ASP A 10 2.82 -5.12 3.09
N GLY A 11 3.38 -4.65 4.19
CA GLY A 11 3.58 -5.49 5.37
C GLY A 11 4.77 -6.44 5.28
N LEU A 12 5.48 -6.48 4.13
CA LEU A 12 6.68 -7.29 3.96
C LEU A 12 7.90 -6.44 3.62
N LEU A 13 7.79 -5.59 2.62
CA LEU A 13 8.89 -4.69 2.23
C LEU A 13 8.78 -3.35 2.94
N ILE A 14 7.58 -2.86 3.14
CA ILE A 14 7.29 -1.58 3.76
C ILE A 14 6.25 -1.76 4.87
N ASP A 15 6.44 -1.04 5.98
CA ASP A 15 5.44 -0.96 7.04
C ASP A 15 4.40 0.10 6.65
N SER A 16 3.49 -0.27 5.77
CA SER A 16 2.51 0.64 5.17
C SER A 16 1.15 0.65 5.88
N GLU A 17 0.86 -0.32 6.72
CA GLU A 17 -0.46 -0.42 7.37
C GLU A 17 -0.86 0.86 8.11
N PRO A 18 0.01 1.45 8.97
CA PRO A 18 -0.35 2.69 9.65
C PRO A 18 -0.60 3.85 8.68
N LEU A 19 0.09 3.86 7.54
CA LEU A 19 -0.08 4.90 6.53
C LEU A 19 -1.43 4.79 5.82
N TRP A 20 -1.83 3.55 5.49
CA TRP A 20 -3.15 3.30 4.93
C TRP A 20 -4.26 3.70 5.88
N LYS A 21 -4.14 3.35 7.17
CA LYS A 21 -5.12 3.72 8.19
C LYS A 21 -5.23 5.23 8.34
N GLU A 22 -4.11 5.93 8.36
CA GLU A 22 -4.11 7.39 8.46
C GLU A 22 -4.75 8.04 7.23
N ALA A 23 -4.40 7.56 6.03
CA ALA A 23 -4.98 8.07 4.79
C ALA A 23 -6.48 7.87 4.73
N GLU A 24 -6.95 6.68 5.05
CA GLU A 24 -8.39 6.36 5.05
C GLU A 24 -9.13 7.23 6.06
N LYS A 25 -8.61 7.37 7.26
CA LYS A 25 -9.21 8.22 8.28
C LYS A 25 -9.35 9.66 7.83
N GLN A 26 -8.29 10.23 7.25
CA GLN A 26 -8.32 11.62 6.79
C GLN A 26 -9.28 11.82 5.63
N VAL A 27 -9.22 10.96 4.63
CA VAL A 27 -10.06 11.10 3.42
C VAL A 27 -11.52 10.84 3.73
N PHE A 28 -11.84 9.76 4.42
CA PHE A 28 -13.23 9.47 4.75
C PHE A 28 -13.83 10.49 5.72
N SER A 29 -13.03 11.01 6.66
CA SER A 29 -13.48 12.10 7.52
C SER A 29 -13.83 13.35 6.71
N SER A 30 -13.11 13.61 5.64
CA SER A 30 -13.36 14.79 4.79
C SER A 30 -14.72 14.73 4.06
N VAL A 31 -15.29 13.55 3.91
CA VAL A 31 -16.62 13.37 3.32
C VAL A 31 -17.69 13.02 4.37
N GLY A 32 -17.39 13.25 5.64
CA GLY A 32 -18.34 13.11 6.73
C GLY A 32 -18.45 11.72 7.35
N VAL A 33 -17.55 10.79 6.99
CA VAL A 33 -17.56 9.45 7.57
C VAL A 33 -16.75 9.43 8.86
N GLN A 34 -17.30 8.83 9.90
CA GLN A 34 -16.59 8.61 11.15
C GLN A 34 -15.95 7.22 11.13
N VAL A 35 -14.65 7.16 10.90
CA VAL A 35 -13.90 5.90 10.87
C VAL A 35 -13.61 5.46 12.30
N THR A 36 -14.09 4.28 12.68
CA THR A 36 -13.84 3.70 14.00
C THR A 36 -12.90 2.53 13.90
N GLU A 37 -12.15 2.24 14.96
CA GLU A 37 -11.23 1.11 14.97
C GLU A 37 -11.94 -0.23 14.82
N VAL A 38 -13.11 -0.37 15.42
CA VAL A 38 -13.90 -1.61 15.34
C VAL A 38 -14.26 -1.92 13.90
N LEU A 39 -14.74 -0.92 13.14
CA LEU A 39 -15.11 -1.10 11.74
C LEU A 39 -13.89 -1.17 10.84
N SER A 40 -12.82 -0.47 11.18
CA SER A 40 -11.56 -0.54 10.42
C SER A 40 -10.96 -1.95 10.39
N LYS A 41 -11.18 -2.74 11.43
CA LYS A 41 -10.74 -4.13 11.45
C LYS A 41 -11.45 -4.98 10.39
N GLN A 42 -12.69 -4.64 10.06
CA GLN A 42 -13.45 -5.34 9.02
C GLN A 42 -12.94 -5.02 7.62
N THR A 43 -12.30 -3.87 7.43
CA THR A 43 -11.79 -3.44 6.13
C THR A 43 -10.33 -3.81 5.88
N ALA A 44 -9.65 -4.40 6.85
CA ALA A 44 -8.20 -4.63 6.81
C ALA A 44 -7.72 -5.48 5.62
N THR A 45 -8.56 -6.38 5.12
CA THR A 45 -8.22 -7.26 4.00
C THR A 45 -8.86 -6.85 2.68
N MET A 46 -9.58 -5.72 2.66
CA MET A 46 -10.28 -5.23 1.48
C MET A 46 -9.35 -4.41 0.59
N THR A 47 -9.67 -4.39 -0.71
CA THR A 47 -9.05 -3.45 -1.64
C THR A 47 -9.54 -2.04 -1.35
N THR A 48 -8.87 -1.02 -1.86
CA THR A 48 -9.27 0.38 -1.66
C THR A 48 -10.69 0.64 -2.18
N GLY A 49 -11.04 0.05 -3.33
CA GLY A 49 -12.39 0.18 -3.88
C GLY A 49 -13.44 -0.44 -2.98
N GLU A 50 -13.15 -1.61 -2.42
CA GLU A 50 -14.05 -2.30 -1.49
C GLU A 50 -14.21 -1.51 -0.20
N VAL A 51 -13.14 -0.95 0.35
CA VAL A 51 -13.18 -0.11 1.55
C VAL A 51 -14.02 1.14 1.29
N THR A 52 -13.84 1.77 0.14
CA THR A 52 -14.59 2.98 -0.22
C THR A 52 -16.10 2.69 -0.27
N ARG A 53 -16.48 1.58 -0.89
CA ARG A 53 -17.88 1.15 -0.96
C ARG A 53 -18.43 0.81 0.42
N PHE A 54 -17.64 0.12 1.25
CA PHE A 54 -18.00 -0.24 2.62
C PHE A 54 -18.41 1.00 3.42
N TRP A 55 -17.64 2.06 3.37
CA TRP A 55 -17.93 3.28 4.11
C TRP A 55 -19.09 4.06 3.50
N TYR A 56 -19.18 4.08 2.17
CA TYR A 56 -20.30 4.76 1.49
C TYR A 56 -21.64 4.12 1.84
N GLU A 57 -21.72 2.82 1.88
CA GLU A 57 -22.97 2.12 2.22
C GLU A 57 -23.43 2.41 3.65
N ARG A 58 -22.48 2.63 4.55
CA ARG A 58 -22.79 2.95 5.95
C ARG A 58 -23.10 4.41 6.18
N ASN A 59 -22.49 5.28 5.42
CA ASN A 59 -22.64 6.72 5.59
C ASN A 59 -22.47 7.42 4.25
N PRO A 60 -23.51 7.38 3.38
CA PRO A 60 -23.41 7.98 2.05
C PRO A 60 -23.05 9.45 2.09
N TRP A 61 -22.11 9.83 1.25
CA TRP A 61 -21.71 11.23 1.05
C TRP A 61 -22.22 11.73 -0.28
N GLN A 62 -22.16 13.06 -0.47
CA GLN A 62 -22.60 13.74 -1.69
C GLN A 62 -21.44 14.53 -2.29
N GLU A 63 -21.61 15.01 -3.53
CA GLU A 63 -20.68 15.86 -4.25
C GLU A 63 -19.45 15.19 -4.82
N LYS A 64 -19.07 14.00 -4.33
CA LYS A 64 -17.93 13.23 -4.85
C LYS A 64 -18.35 11.83 -5.24
N SER A 65 -17.82 11.33 -6.35
CA SER A 65 -18.04 9.95 -6.74
C SER A 65 -17.21 9.01 -5.87
N LEU A 66 -17.56 7.73 -5.88
CA LEU A 66 -16.77 6.70 -5.19
C LEU A 66 -15.34 6.66 -5.74
N GLU A 67 -15.19 6.78 -7.06
CA GLU A 67 -13.87 6.79 -7.71
C GLU A 67 -13.02 7.97 -7.25
N GLU A 68 -13.61 9.16 -7.15
CA GLU A 68 -12.89 10.33 -6.66
C GLU A 68 -12.37 10.14 -5.23
N VAL A 69 -13.19 9.55 -4.36
CA VAL A 69 -12.79 9.30 -2.97
C VAL A 69 -11.74 8.20 -2.90
N GLU A 70 -11.91 7.13 -3.68
CA GLU A 70 -10.91 6.06 -3.77
C GLU A 70 -9.55 6.60 -4.21
N ASN A 71 -9.53 7.42 -5.26
CA ASN A 71 -8.30 8.03 -5.75
C ASN A 71 -7.68 8.96 -4.72
N ALA A 72 -8.50 9.67 -3.95
CA ALA A 72 -8.02 10.55 -2.89
C ALA A 72 -7.30 9.76 -1.79
N VAL A 73 -7.80 8.56 -1.46
CA VAL A 73 -7.15 7.68 -0.48
C VAL A 73 -5.77 7.26 -0.99
N VAL A 74 -5.70 6.79 -2.24
CA VAL A 74 -4.44 6.34 -2.84
C VAL A 74 -3.43 7.48 -2.93
N ASP A 75 -3.87 8.66 -3.35
CA ASP A 75 -3.00 9.84 -3.42
C ASP A 75 -2.48 10.24 -2.03
N LYS A 76 -3.31 10.11 -1.00
CA LYS A 76 -2.89 10.40 0.36
C LYS A 76 -1.87 9.38 0.86
N VAL A 77 -2.08 8.11 0.55
CA VAL A 77 -1.10 7.06 0.89
C VAL A 77 0.24 7.36 0.22
N GLU A 78 0.24 7.75 -1.05
CA GLU A 78 1.45 8.14 -1.77
C GLU A 78 2.21 9.24 -1.02
N THR A 79 1.50 10.30 -0.63
CA THR A 79 2.09 11.41 0.13
C THR A 79 2.71 10.92 1.44
N LEU A 80 1.98 10.09 2.18
CA LEU A 80 2.45 9.57 3.46
C LEU A 80 3.66 8.64 3.30
N ILE A 81 3.69 7.85 2.23
CA ILE A 81 4.85 7.00 1.93
C ILE A 81 6.09 7.86 1.69
N ILE A 82 5.95 8.91 0.89
CA ILE A 82 7.08 9.80 0.59
C ILE A 82 7.59 10.47 1.87
N GLU A 83 6.68 10.87 2.76
CA GLU A 83 7.05 11.55 4.00
C GLU A 83 7.57 10.61 5.09
N LYS A 84 6.94 9.45 5.27
CA LYS A 84 7.12 8.60 6.46
C LYS A 84 7.44 7.14 6.13
N GLY A 85 7.46 6.75 4.88
CA GLY A 85 7.67 5.35 4.50
C GLY A 85 9.04 4.84 4.91
N CYS A 86 9.09 3.65 5.48
CA CYS A 86 10.34 3.00 5.85
C CYS A 86 10.27 1.50 5.57
N GLU A 87 11.43 0.93 5.24
CA GLU A 87 11.50 -0.51 5.02
C GLU A 87 11.38 -1.27 6.34
N LEU A 88 10.90 -2.50 6.25
CA LEU A 88 10.95 -3.42 7.37
C LEU A 88 12.38 -3.92 7.54
N GLU A 89 12.73 -4.29 8.77
CA GLU A 89 14.07 -4.73 9.10
C GLU A 89 14.51 -5.93 8.25
N GLY A 90 15.71 -5.86 7.72
CA GLY A 90 16.31 -6.95 6.96
C GLY A 90 15.96 -7.01 5.48
N VAL A 91 15.11 -6.11 4.97
CA VAL A 91 14.66 -6.13 3.57
C VAL A 91 15.82 -5.97 2.59
N THR A 92 16.58 -4.90 2.70
CA THR A 92 17.69 -4.62 1.77
C THR A 92 18.75 -5.72 1.84
N GLU A 93 19.07 -6.19 3.03
CA GLU A 93 20.04 -7.25 3.24
C GLU A 93 19.63 -8.56 2.58
N THR A 94 18.35 -8.92 2.71
CA THR A 94 17.80 -10.11 2.09
C THR A 94 17.83 -10.02 0.57
N LEU A 95 17.46 -8.88 0.00
CA LEU A 95 17.49 -8.68 -1.45
C LEU A 95 18.91 -8.77 -2.00
N LYS A 96 19.88 -8.15 -1.32
CA LYS A 96 21.28 -8.24 -1.68
C LYS A 96 21.77 -9.68 -1.68
N LEU A 97 21.47 -10.41 -0.63
CA LEU A 97 21.88 -11.81 -0.48
C LEU A 97 21.34 -12.67 -1.62
N LEU A 98 20.06 -12.50 -1.95
CA LEU A 98 19.43 -13.25 -3.04
C LEU A 98 20.09 -12.93 -4.38
N LYS A 99 20.40 -11.67 -4.64
CA LYS A 99 21.09 -11.29 -5.88
C LYS A 99 22.50 -11.87 -5.95
N GLU A 100 23.22 -11.84 -4.85
CA GLU A 100 24.57 -12.44 -4.80
C GLU A 100 24.54 -13.95 -5.08
N LYS A 101 23.44 -14.61 -4.71
CA LYS A 101 23.25 -16.04 -4.97
C LYS A 101 22.64 -16.34 -6.35
N GLY A 102 22.44 -15.34 -7.18
CA GLY A 102 21.94 -15.50 -8.54
C GLY A 102 20.42 -15.65 -8.67
N PHE A 103 19.65 -15.34 -7.65
CA PHE A 103 18.19 -15.39 -7.72
C PHE A 103 17.63 -14.27 -8.58
N LYS A 104 16.57 -14.60 -9.33
CA LYS A 104 15.69 -13.59 -9.91
C LYS A 104 14.71 -13.15 -8.85
N ILE A 105 14.37 -11.86 -8.82
CA ILE A 105 13.48 -11.31 -7.80
C ILE A 105 12.28 -10.67 -8.48
N GLY A 106 11.08 -11.08 -8.06
CA GLY A 106 9.83 -10.53 -8.54
C GLY A 106 9.01 -9.92 -7.42
N LEU A 107 8.11 -9.03 -7.80
CA LEU A 107 7.15 -8.41 -6.89
C LEU A 107 5.74 -8.80 -7.29
N SER A 108 4.93 -9.20 -6.31
CA SER A 108 3.52 -9.47 -6.50
C SER A 108 2.75 -8.73 -5.42
N THR A 109 1.83 -7.85 -5.82
CA THR A 109 1.07 -7.03 -4.88
C THR A 109 -0.33 -6.75 -5.39
N ASN A 110 -1.27 -6.58 -4.45
CA ASN A 110 -2.63 -6.13 -4.74
C ASN A 110 -2.78 -4.61 -4.60
N SER A 111 -1.73 -3.92 -4.22
CA SER A 111 -1.74 -2.45 -4.11
C SER A 111 -1.87 -1.78 -5.47
N PRO A 112 -2.43 -0.56 -5.53
CA PRO A 112 -2.52 0.19 -6.77
C PRO A 112 -1.15 0.38 -7.45
N TYR A 113 -1.13 0.25 -8.76
CA TYR A 113 0.09 0.35 -9.56
C TYR A 113 0.88 1.62 -9.33
N GLN A 114 0.19 2.76 -9.11
CA GLN A 114 0.88 4.03 -8.91
C GLN A 114 1.79 4.03 -7.69
N LEU A 115 1.50 3.19 -6.67
CA LEU A 115 2.31 3.14 -5.46
C LEU A 115 3.59 2.32 -5.61
N ILE A 116 3.64 1.41 -6.57
CA ILE A 116 4.78 0.49 -6.73
C ILE A 116 6.10 1.25 -6.93
N PRO A 117 6.24 2.12 -7.96
CA PRO A 117 7.50 2.84 -8.14
C PRO A 117 7.78 3.80 -6.98
N ILE A 118 6.74 4.38 -6.39
CA ILE A 118 6.90 5.29 -5.25
C ILE A 118 7.55 4.56 -4.07
N ILE A 119 7.03 3.39 -3.73
CA ILE A 119 7.55 2.58 -2.63
C ILE A 119 8.96 2.07 -2.92
N LEU A 120 9.18 1.47 -4.08
CA LEU A 120 10.48 0.91 -4.41
C LEU A 120 11.57 1.99 -4.47
N ASN A 121 11.25 3.17 -4.98
CA ASN A 121 12.18 4.29 -5.03
C ASN A 121 12.43 4.88 -3.64
N LYS A 122 11.38 5.01 -2.82
CA LYS A 122 11.51 5.52 -1.45
C LYS A 122 12.43 4.62 -0.62
N LEU A 123 12.30 3.31 -0.76
CA LEU A 123 13.12 2.34 -0.04
C LEU A 123 14.51 2.12 -0.68
N GLY A 124 14.73 2.61 -1.90
CA GLY A 124 15.99 2.45 -2.62
C GLY A 124 16.25 1.01 -3.08
N ILE A 125 15.20 0.25 -3.34
CA ILE A 125 15.31 -1.18 -3.67
C ILE A 125 14.85 -1.53 -5.08
N ALA A 126 14.46 -0.55 -5.88
CA ALA A 126 13.91 -0.78 -7.22
C ALA A 126 14.83 -1.61 -8.11
N SER A 127 16.13 -1.40 -8.02
CA SER A 127 17.12 -2.08 -8.86
C SER A 127 17.25 -3.58 -8.59
N TYR A 128 16.75 -4.05 -7.45
CA TYR A 128 16.83 -5.49 -7.12
C TYR A 128 15.76 -6.32 -7.84
N PHE A 129 14.71 -5.68 -8.35
CA PHE A 129 13.58 -6.40 -8.94
C PHE A 129 13.76 -6.62 -10.43
N ASP A 130 13.65 -7.87 -10.85
CA ASP A 130 13.72 -8.28 -12.26
C ASP A 130 12.36 -8.22 -12.94
N ALA A 131 11.27 -8.37 -12.17
CA ALA A 131 9.89 -8.35 -12.67
C ALA A 131 8.95 -7.80 -11.61
N ILE A 132 7.89 -7.17 -12.09
CA ILE A 132 6.84 -6.59 -11.22
C ILE A 132 5.46 -7.04 -11.69
#